data_47c957cd7f0815e42aacfab626e1fe9f
#
_entry.id   47c957cd7f0815e42aacfab626e1fe9f
#
_cell.length_a   1.000
_cell.length_b   1.000
_cell.length_c   1.000
_cell.angle_alpha   90.00
_cell.angle_beta   90.00
_cell.angle_gamma   90.00
#
_symmetry.space_group_name_H-M   'P 1'
#
loop_
_entity.id
_entity.type
_entity.pdbx_description
1 polymer ?
#
loop_
_entity_poly.entity_id
_entity_poly.type
_entity_poly.pdbx_seq_one_letter_code
_entity_poly.pdbx_strand_id
1 'polypeptide(L)'
;MLLWLAFTLLWSTTCWAQQMYGQGGGKYFSTSRNCEITGIRVAVDLLGLVKSIQVRCGVSWSTVFGAPGGTTQEFILQPGEHIQMIYGSYRVFIRFLIIATDQGRYAMFGRESGNTFIVFPDKDGKVLTGICGQHKLLGLSGLCFQWDYPLEDEEWTTEQPTNCTRDMTDSS
;
A
#
# COMPACT_ATOMS: atom_id res chain seq x y z
N MET A 1 23.66 29.41 -45.73
CA MET A 1 23.99 29.11 -44.31
C MET A 1 22.70 28.75 -43.62
N LEU A 2 22.40 27.46 -43.52
CA LEU A 2 21.21 26.94 -42.86
C LEU A 2 21.53 26.66 -41.40
N LEU A 3 20.95 27.43 -40.49
CA LEU A 3 20.97 27.14 -39.03
C LEU A 3 20.00 26.01 -38.77
N TRP A 4 20.52 24.83 -38.45
CA TRP A 4 19.76 23.73 -37.90
C TRP A 4 19.57 24.00 -36.39
N LEU A 5 18.39 24.50 -36.02
CA LEU A 5 17.93 24.52 -34.64
C LEU A 5 17.49 23.09 -34.25
N ALA A 6 18.37 22.36 -33.61
CA ALA A 6 18.05 21.11 -32.97
C ALA A 6 17.19 21.41 -31.73
N PHE A 7 15.88 21.27 -31.85
CA PHE A 7 14.95 21.23 -30.73
C PHE A 7 15.14 19.87 -30.05
N THR A 8 16.03 19.82 -29.08
CA THR A 8 16.08 18.71 -28.15
C THR A 8 14.88 18.86 -27.21
N LEU A 9 13.81 18.15 -27.52
CA LEU A 9 12.71 17.90 -26.59
C LEU A 9 13.28 17.12 -25.39
N LEU A 10 13.62 17.84 -24.34
CA LEU A 10 13.82 17.28 -23.02
C LEU A 10 12.47 16.71 -22.55
N TRP A 11 12.25 15.45 -22.82
CA TRP A 11 11.22 14.68 -22.13
C TRP A 11 11.67 14.58 -20.69
N SER A 12 11.30 15.57 -19.88
CA SER A 12 11.34 15.43 -18.45
C SER A 12 10.31 14.35 -18.10
N THR A 13 10.79 13.12 -17.91
CA THR A 13 10.04 12.11 -17.17
C THR A 13 9.83 12.70 -15.79
N THR A 14 8.67 13.29 -15.55
CA THR A 14 8.23 13.65 -14.19
C THR A 14 8.09 12.35 -13.44
N CYS A 15 9.18 11.92 -12.83
CA CYS A 15 9.16 10.91 -11.80
C CYS A 15 8.34 11.53 -10.66
N TRP A 16 7.10 11.12 -10.51
CA TRP A 16 6.29 11.48 -9.36
C TRP A 16 6.95 10.83 -8.16
N ALA A 17 7.83 11.60 -7.51
CA ALA A 17 8.42 11.19 -6.25
C ALA A 17 7.27 11.03 -5.26
N GLN A 18 7.03 9.79 -4.83
CA GLN A 18 5.99 9.48 -3.86
C GLN A 18 6.28 10.24 -2.56
N GLN A 19 5.29 10.96 -2.05
CA GLN A 19 5.46 11.78 -0.85
C GLN A 19 5.80 10.91 0.36
N MET A 20 6.93 11.22 1.01
CA MET A 20 7.39 10.57 2.23
C MET A 20 6.96 11.38 3.44
N TYR A 21 6.29 10.73 4.38
CA TYR A 21 5.88 11.29 5.67
C TYR A 21 6.84 10.82 6.75
N GLY A 22 7.49 11.75 7.44
CA GLY A 22 8.54 11.48 8.42
C GLY A 22 9.84 12.17 8.07
N GLN A 23 10.87 12.01 8.90
CA GLN A 23 12.18 12.59 8.65
C GLN A 23 12.92 11.87 7.50
N GLY A 24 12.61 10.59 7.31
CA GLY A 24 13.27 9.76 6.32
C GLY A 24 14.69 9.36 6.68
N GLY A 25 15.41 8.88 5.67
CA GLY A 25 16.78 8.37 5.79
C GLY A 25 16.86 6.94 6.30
N GLY A 26 17.91 6.25 5.92
CA GLY A 26 18.11 4.83 6.21
C GLY A 26 17.77 3.93 5.04
N LYS A 27 17.45 2.67 5.32
CA LYS A 27 17.16 1.66 4.31
C LYS A 27 15.73 1.79 3.81
N TYR A 28 15.57 1.92 2.49
CA TYR A 28 14.28 1.96 1.82
C TYR A 28 13.63 0.56 1.75
N PHE A 29 12.32 0.52 1.84
CA PHE A 29 11.49 -0.66 1.57
C PHE A 29 10.23 -0.29 0.80
N SER A 30 9.64 -1.27 0.13
CA SER A 30 8.33 -1.17 -0.50
C SER A 30 7.66 -2.53 -0.46
N THR A 31 6.37 -2.54 -0.17
CA THR A 31 5.53 -3.74 -0.32
C THR A 31 5.18 -3.95 -1.79
N SER A 32 4.58 -5.11 -2.12
CA SER A 32 4.06 -5.34 -3.47
C SER A 32 3.00 -4.30 -3.83
N ARG A 33 3.01 -3.81 -5.07
CA ARG A 33 2.05 -2.80 -5.56
C ARG A 33 0.71 -3.38 -6.00
N ASN A 34 0.67 -4.65 -6.35
CA ASN A 34 -0.55 -5.32 -6.87
C ASN A 34 -1.11 -6.25 -5.81
N CYS A 35 -1.43 -5.69 -4.66
CA CYS A 35 -1.87 -6.45 -3.52
C CYS A 35 -3.13 -5.81 -2.96
N GLU A 36 -4.19 -6.60 -2.85
CA GLU A 36 -5.30 -6.25 -1.99
C GLU A 36 -4.86 -6.41 -0.54
N ILE A 37 -4.75 -5.29 0.16
CA ILE A 37 -4.36 -5.30 1.57
C ILE A 37 -5.54 -5.78 2.41
N THR A 38 -5.37 -6.94 3.05
CA THR A 38 -6.37 -7.55 3.94
C THR A 38 -6.00 -7.45 5.41
N GLY A 39 -4.89 -6.81 5.73
CA GLY A 39 -4.48 -6.58 7.12
C GLY A 39 -3.13 -5.89 7.23
N ILE A 40 -2.91 -5.31 8.41
CA ILE A 40 -1.65 -4.65 8.76
C ILE A 40 -1.21 -5.13 10.15
N ARG A 41 0.09 -5.37 10.30
CA ARG A 41 0.76 -5.57 11.59
C ARG A 41 1.74 -4.44 11.82
N VAL A 42 1.73 -3.92 13.03
CA VAL A 42 2.67 -2.88 13.45
C VAL A 42 3.29 -3.29 14.78
N ALA A 43 4.62 -3.29 14.84
CA ALA A 43 5.34 -3.50 16.09
C ALA A 43 5.67 -2.14 16.73
N VAL A 44 5.34 -2.01 18.00
CA VAL A 44 5.52 -0.78 18.79
C VAL A 44 6.32 -1.09 20.05
N ASP A 45 7.32 -0.27 20.36
CA ASP A 45 8.07 -0.42 21.61
C ASP A 45 7.36 0.22 22.82
N LEU A 46 7.91 0.02 24.01
CA LEU A 46 7.35 0.56 25.25
C LEU A 46 7.28 2.08 25.31
N LEU A 47 8.09 2.76 24.50
CA LEU A 47 8.11 4.23 24.39
C LEU A 47 7.13 4.76 23.34
N GLY A 48 6.39 3.87 22.69
CA GLY A 48 5.44 4.19 21.63
C GLY A 48 6.10 4.44 20.26
N LEU A 49 7.33 3.97 20.06
CA LEU A 49 8.02 4.07 18.77
C LEU A 49 7.55 2.96 17.84
N VAL A 50 7.18 3.30 16.62
CA VAL A 50 6.85 2.33 15.57
C VAL A 50 8.14 1.70 15.05
N LYS A 51 8.33 0.43 15.38
CA LYS A 51 9.52 -0.35 15.05
C LYS A 51 9.48 -0.89 13.63
N SER A 52 8.39 -1.54 13.29
CA SER A 52 8.24 -2.25 12.01
C SER A 52 6.79 -2.35 11.59
N ILE A 53 6.61 -2.67 10.30
CA ILE A 53 5.31 -2.86 9.69
C ILE A 53 5.33 -4.08 8.76
N GLN A 54 4.19 -4.77 8.66
CA GLN A 54 3.90 -5.79 7.66
C GLN A 54 2.52 -5.53 7.08
N VAL A 55 2.34 -5.87 5.81
CA VAL A 55 1.04 -5.91 5.16
C VAL A 55 0.64 -7.35 4.86
N ARG A 56 -0.64 -7.62 4.96
CA ARG A 56 -1.23 -8.90 4.55
C ARG A 56 -1.85 -8.71 3.17
N CYS A 57 -1.45 -9.57 2.23
CA CYS A 57 -1.98 -9.64 0.89
C CYS A 57 -2.80 -10.93 0.74
N GLY A 58 -4.10 -10.81 0.57
CA GLY A 58 -4.97 -11.96 0.65
C GLY A 58 -4.82 -12.69 1.98
N VAL A 59 -4.20 -13.88 1.97
CA VAL A 59 -3.95 -14.68 3.20
C VAL A 59 -2.50 -14.64 3.69
N SER A 60 -1.59 -14.01 2.94
CA SER A 60 -0.14 -14.06 3.19
C SER A 60 0.40 -12.75 3.75
N TRP A 61 1.22 -12.82 4.78
CA TRP A 61 1.96 -11.68 5.31
C TRP A 61 3.23 -11.42 4.53
N SER A 62 3.53 -10.15 4.30
CA SER A 62 4.83 -9.72 3.77
C SER A 62 5.96 -10.03 4.75
N THR A 63 7.20 -9.81 4.30
CA THR A 63 8.33 -9.72 5.22
C THR A 63 8.14 -8.55 6.19
N VAL A 64 8.84 -8.60 7.34
CA VAL A 64 8.86 -7.48 8.30
C VAL A 64 9.74 -6.37 7.76
N PHE A 65 9.19 -5.18 7.62
CA PHE A 65 9.94 -3.98 7.22
C PHE A 65 10.16 -3.08 8.44
N GLY A 66 11.41 -2.83 8.79
CA GLY A 66 11.76 -1.98 9.91
C GLY A 66 12.84 -2.56 10.81
N ALA A 67 12.84 -2.14 12.08
CA ALA A 67 13.76 -2.58 13.11
C ALA A 67 13.15 -3.73 13.94
N PRO A 68 13.97 -4.61 14.51
CA PRO A 68 13.50 -5.67 15.37
C PRO A 68 12.97 -5.16 16.72
N GLY A 69 12.16 -5.98 17.39
CA GLY A 69 11.63 -5.73 18.73
C GLY A 69 10.29 -4.99 18.74
N GLY A 70 9.78 -4.71 19.92
CA GLY A 70 8.46 -4.18 20.16
C GLY A 70 7.39 -5.26 20.28
N THR A 71 6.17 -4.83 20.63
CA THR A 71 4.99 -5.68 20.68
C THR A 71 4.20 -5.51 19.39
N THR A 72 3.95 -6.60 18.67
CA THR A 72 3.19 -6.60 17.44
C THR A 72 1.69 -6.54 17.74
N GLN A 73 1.03 -5.58 17.11
CA GLN A 73 -0.42 -5.42 17.08
C GLN A 73 -0.90 -5.66 15.66
N GLU A 74 -2.09 -6.24 15.52
CA GLU A 74 -2.63 -6.67 14.25
C GLU A 74 -4.01 -6.04 14.02
N PHE A 75 -4.24 -5.58 12.78
CA PHE A 75 -5.52 -5.10 12.32
C PHE A 75 -5.89 -5.85 11.04
N ILE A 76 -6.84 -6.79 11.15
CA ILE A 76 -7.37 -7.56 10.02
C ILE A 76 -8.62 -6.86 9.50
N LEU A 77 -8.64 -6.65 8.18
CA LEU A 77 -9.79 -6.09 7.47
C LEU A 77 -10.83 -7.18 7.21
N GLN A 78 -12.09 -6.77 7.16
CA GLN A 78 -13.20 -7.63 6.76
C GLN A 78 -13.22 -7.78 5.23
N PRO A 79 -13.89 -8.82 4.69
CA PRO A 79 -14.06 -8.95 3.24
C PRO A 79 -14.71 -7.68 2.65
N GLY A 80 -14.11 -7.13 1.59
CA GLY A 80 -14.55 -5.91 0.93
C GLY A 80 -14.31 -4.61 1.73
N GLU A 81 -13.55 -4.67 2.83
CA GLU A 81 -13.14 -3.51 3.60
C GLU A 81 -11.78 -2.99 3.12
N HIS A 82 -11.67 -1.68 2.93
CA HIS A 82 -10.47 -1.05 2.40
C HIS A 82 -9.99 0.11 3.29
N ILE A 83 -8.68 0.31 3.33
CA ILE A 83 -8.10 1.45 4.03
C ILE A 83 -8.25 2.69 3.16
N GLN A 84 -8.82 3.76 3.73
CA GLN A 84 -9.07 5.03 3.05
C GLN A 84 -8.42 6.23 3.74
N MET A 85 -7.88 6.08 4.95
CA MET A 85 -7.22 7.17 5.63
C MET A 85 -6.09 6.66 6.51
N ILE A 86 -5.00 7.39 6.51
CA ILE A 86 -3.90 7.19 7.45
C ILE A 86 -3.58 8.52 8.08
N TYR A 87 -3.62 8.55 9.41
CA TYR A 87 -3.11 9.65 10.22
C TYR A 87 -1.88 9.17 10.98
N GLY A 88 -0.90 10.04 11.16
CA GLY A 88 0.27 9.66 11.93
C GLY A 88 1.02 10.83 12.53
N SER A 89 1.98 10.50 13.39
CA SER A 89 2.91 11.48 13.92
C SER A 89 4.34 10.96 13.93
N TYR A 90 5.29 11.88 13.85
CA TYR A 90 6.71 11.55 13.84
C TYR A 90 7.56 12.63 14.50
N ARG A 91 8.71 12.22 14.95
CA ARG A 91 9.89 13.05 15.25
C ARG A 91 11.02 12.58 14.34
N VAL A 92 12.09 12.02 14.89
CA VAL A 92 13.14 11.32 14.13
C VAL A 92 12.61 10.03 13.52
N PHE A 93 11.65 9.40 14.20
CA PHE A 93 10.97 8.16 13.81
C PHE A 93 9.47 8.34 13.83
N ILE A 94 8.76 7.44 13.14
CA ILE A 94 7.30 7.34 13.24
C ILE A 94 6.94 6.96 14.68
N ARG A 95 6.00 7.72 15.26
CA ARG A 95 5.59 7.57 16.67
C ARG A 95 4.17 7.04 16.81
N PHE A 96 3.31 7.37 15.86
CA PHE A 96 1.90 7.04 15.94
C PHE A 96 1.31 6.84 14.56
N LEU A 97 0.39 5.89 14.45
CA LEU A 97 -0.41 5.65 13.25
C LEU A 97 -1.85 5.37 13.64
N ILE A 98 -2.80 6.01 12.97
CA ILE A 98 -4.20 5.59 12.86
C ILE A 98 -4.42 5.13 11.44
N ILE A 99 -5.00 3.96 11.28
CA ILE A 99 -5.40 3.40 10.01
C ILE A 99 -6.92 3.25 10.05
N ALA A 100 -7.63 3.96 9.17
CA ALA A 100 -9.08 3.94 9.13
C ALA A 100 -9.60 3.43 7.79
N THR A 101 -10.75 2.77 7.83
CA THR A 101 -11.35 2.07 6.71
C THR A 101 -12.64 2.74 6.24
N ASP A 102 -13.07 2.37 5.04
CA ASP A 102 -14.34 2.78 4.41
C ASP A 102 -15.58 2.28 5.17
N GLN A 103 -15.41 1.28 6.03
CA GLN A 103 -16.49 0.76 6.89
C GLN A 103 -16.52 1.40 8.29
N GLY A 104 -15.77 2.48 8.49
CA GLY A 104 -15.75 3.24 9.75
C GLY A 104 -14.97 2.55 10.88
N ARG A 105 -14.23 1.48 10.59
CA ARG A 105 -13.32 0.85 11.54
C ARG A 105 -11.96 1.54 11.53
N TYR A 106 -11.26 1.47 12.64
CA TYR A 106 -9.88 1.99 12.71
C TYR A 106 -9.04 1.21 13.74
N ALA A 107 -7.74 1.30 13.57
CA ALA A 107 -6.75 0.82 14.53
C ALA A 107 -5.73 1.91 14.82
N MET A 108 -5.21 1.92 16.06
CA MET A 108 -4.23 2.88 16.53
C MET A 108 -2.97 2.15 17.02
N PHE A 109 -1.80 2.66 16.62
CA PHE A 109 -0.51 2.09 16.94
C PHE A 109 0.44 3.15 17.45
N GLY A 110 1.10 2.91 18.58
CA GLY A 110 2.11 3.81 19.14
C GLY A 110 1.55 4.92 20.04
N ARG A 111 2.31 5.98 20.19
CA ARG A 111 1.96 7.15 21.03
C ARG A 111 2.22 8.44 20.25
N GLU A 112 1.19 9.23 20.08
CA GLU A 112 1.26 10.50 19.35
C GLU A 112 2.30 11.46 19.94
N SER A 113 3.19 11.97 19.11
CA SER A 113 4.23 12.90 19.51
C SER A 113 4.95 13.51 18.29
N GLY A 114 5.11 14.81 18.28
CA GLY A 114 5.85 15.54 17.25
C GLY A 114 4.97 16.10 16.15
N ASN A 115 5.50 16.12 14.92
CA ASN A 115 4.78 16.59 13.75
C ASN A 115 3.74 15.57 13.30
N THR A 116 2.59 16.03 12.84
CA THR A 116 1.51 15.17 12.38
C THR A 116 1.35 15.20 10.86
N PHE A 117 0.76 14.15 10.30
CA PHE A 117 0.35 14.08 8.90
C PHE A 117 -0.97 13.35 8.79
N ILE A 118 -1.71 13.64 7.73
CA ILE A 118 -2.90 12.91 7.34
C ILE A 118 -2.86 12.66 5.84
N VAL A 119 -3.26 11.47 5.43
CA VAL A 119 -3.19 11.02 4.04
C VAL A 119 -4.49 10.37 3.64
N PHE A 120 -5.00 10.78 2.49
CA PHE A 120 -6.17 10.23 1.82
C PHE A 120 -5.78 9.77 0.41
N PRO A 121 -6.58 8.94 -0.24
CA PRO A 121 -6.46 8.69 -1.67
C PRO A 121 -6.46 10.01 -2.47
N ASP A 122 -5.67 10.05 -3.53
CA ASP A 122 -5.60 11.20 -4.45
C ASP A 122 -6.85 11.36 -5.33
N LYS A 123 -7.66 10.30 -5.45
CA LYS A 123 -8.94 10.26 -6.19
C LYS A 123 -9.95 9.39 -5.47
N ASP A 124 -11.22 9.73 -5.65
CA ASP A 124 -12.34 8.94 -5.14
C ASP A 124 -12.31 7.51 -5.69
N GLY A 125 -12.67 6.55 -4.85
CA GLY A 125 -12.70 5.13 -5.19
C GLY A 125 -11.35 4.41 -5.10
N LYS A 126 -10.23 5.14 -4.93
CA LYS A 126 -8.94 4.50 -4.66
C LYS A 126 -8.83 4.07 -3.20
N VAL A 127 -8.08 3.01 -2.98
CA VAL A 127 -7.80 2.40 -1.69
C VAL A 127 -6.30 2.20 -1.51
N LEU A 128 -5.86 1.94 -0.29
CA LEU A 128 -4.45 1.64 -0.04
C LEU A 128 -4.07 0.29 -0.64
N THR A 129 -3.12 0.28 -1.56
CA THR A 129 -2.62 -0.93 -2.24
C THR A 129 -1.17 -1.25 -1.94
N GLY A 130 -0.45 -0.34 -1.29
CA GLY A 130 0.92 -0.57 -0.90
C GLY A 130 1.44 0.45 0.08
N ILE A 131 2.45 0.04 0.83
CA ILE A 131 3.18 0.88 1.77
C ILE A 131 4.66 0.84 1.40
N CYS A 132 5.28 2.00 1.36
CA CYS A 132 6.72 2.13 1.22
C CYS A 132 7.26 2.98 2.37
N GLY A 133 8.55 3.04 2.51
CA GLY A 133 9.14 3.83 3.57
C GLY A 133 10.63 3.64 3.73
N GLN A 134 11.13 4.18 4.81
CA GLN A 134 12.52 4.04 5.22
C GLN A 134 12.60 3.68 6.71
N HIS A 135 13.63 2.95 7.07
CA HIS A 135 13.89 2.58 8.45
C HIS A 135 15.37 2.70 8.79
N LYS A 136 15.63 3.02 10.04
CA LYS A 136 16.94 3.00 10.68
C LYS A 136 17.00 1.90 11.72
N LEU A 137 18.10 1.82 12.45
CA LEU A 137 18.35 0.77 13.45
C LEU A 137 17.25 0.69 14.53
N LEU A 138 16.64 1.80 14.90
CA LEU A 138 15.68 1.86 16.01
C LEU A 138 14.21 1.77 15.59
N GLY A 139 13.85 2.03 14.32
CA GLY A 139 12.46 2.01 13.87
C GLY A 139 12.24 2.64 12.50
N LEU A 140 10.98 2.81 12.15
CA LEU A 140 10.58 3.45 10.91
C LEU A 140 10.89 4.96 10.96
N SER A 141 11.61 5.48 9.98
CA SER A 141 11.99 6.90 9.88
C SER A 141 11.11 7.69 8.92
N GLY A 142 10.39 7.00 8.05
CA GLY A 142 9.44 7.60 7.12
C GLY A 142 8.56 6.55 6.47
N LEU A 143 7.36 6.97 6.06
CA LEU A 143 6.38 6.13 5.36
C LEU A 143 5.86 6.86 4.12
N CYS A 144 5.53 6.10 3.11
CA CYS A 144 4.82 6.54 1.93
C CYS A 144 3.74 5.52 1.58
N PHE A 145 2.68 5.97 0.90
CA PHE A 145 1.47 5.19 0.70
C PHE A 145 1.09 5.19 -0.77
N GLN A 146 0.73 4.02 -1.28
CA GLN A 146 0.32 3.83 -2.66
C GLN A 146 -1.19 3.62 -2.71
N TRP A 147 -1.86 4.40 -3.53
CA TRP A 147 -3.29 4.38 -3.70
C TRP A 147 -3.64 3.99 -5.12
N ASP A 148 -4.51 3.01 -5.28
CA ASP A 148 -5.01 2.58 -6.58
C ASP A 148 -6.43 2.04 -6.44
N TYR A 149 -7.10 1.80 -7.56
CA TYR A 149 -8.42 1.19 -7.55
C TYR A 149 -8.33 -0.26 -7.05
N PRO A 150 -9.37 -0.74 -6.32
CA PRO A 150 -9.45 -2.14 -5.93
C PRO A 150 -9.27 -3.04 -7.15
N LEU A 151 -8.65 -4.21 -6.96
CA LEU A 151 -8.62 -5.23 -7.99
C LEU A 151 -10.06 -5.67 -8.26
N GLU A 152 -10.51 -5.57 -9.51
CA GLU A 152 -11.80 -6.15 -9.88
C GLU A 152 -11.69 -7.67 -9.71
N ASP A 153 -12.64 -8.27 -8.99
CA ASP A 153 -12.80 -9.71 -8.97
C ASP A 153 -13.03 -10.14 -10.43
N GLU A 154 -12.09 -10.87 -11.03
CA GLU A 154 -12.31 -11.50 -12.33
C GLU A 154 -13.52 -12.41 -12.16
N GLU A 155 -14.69 -11.94 -12.58
CA GLU A 155 -15.88 -12.75 -12.72
C GLU A 155 -15.51 -13.90 -13.66
N TRP A 156 -15.34 -15.10 -13.11
CA TRP A 156 -15.22 -16.32 -13.89
C TRP A 156 -16.50 -16.49 -14.69
N THR A 157 -16.56 -15.86 -15.86
CA THR A 157 -17.55 -16.22 -16.88
C THR A 157 -17.24 -17.63 -17.29
N THR A 158 -17.97 -18.56 -16.71
CA THR A 158 -18.03 -19.95 -17.16
C THR A 158 -18.70 -19.93 -18.54
N GLU A 159 -17.92 -19.70 -19.58
CA GLU A 159 -18.34 -20.04 -20.92
C GLU A 159 -18.47 -21.57 -20.97
N GLN A 160 -19.70 -22.06 -20.86
CA GLN A 160 -20.04 -23.42 -21.20
C GLN A 160 -19.69 -23.64 -22.66
N PRO A 161 -18.89 -24.67 -22.98
CA PRO A 161 -18.68 -25.04 -24.36
C PRO A 161 -20.01 -25.52 -24.91
N THR A 162 -20.61 -24.77 -25.84
CA THR A 162 -21.73 -25.20 -26.65
C THR A 162 -21.30 -26.43 -27.46
N ASN A 163 -21.82 -27.56 -27.05
CA ASN A 163 -21.70 -28.81 -27.80
C ASN A 163 -22.27 -28.59 -29.20
N CYS A 164 -21.40 -28.56 -30.18
CA CYS A 164 -21.75 -28.67 -31.59
C CYS A 164 -22.13 -30.14 -31.88
N THR A 165 -23.41 -30.45 -31.83
CA THR A 165 -23.93 -31.74 -32.27
C THR A 165 -23.83 -31.76 -33.79
N ARG A 166 -22.94 -32.60 -34.30
CA ARG A 166 -22.87 -32.94 -35.73
C ARG A 166 -23.97 -33.94 -36.03
N ASP A 167 -25.04 -33.49 -36.65
CA ASP A 167 -26.00 -34.38 -37.31
C ASP A 167 -25.33 -35.01 -38.54
N MET A 168 -25.01 -36.27 -38.43
CA MET A 168 -24.78 -37.14 -39.59
C MET A 168 -26.13 -37.68 -40.04
N THR A 169 -26.73 -37.09 -41.07
CA THR A 169 -27.74 -37.72 -41.85
C THR A 169 -27.08 -38.58 -42.92
N ASP A 170 -27.14 -39.85 -42.71
CA ASP A 170 -26.93 -40.91 -43.67
C ASP A 170 -28.08 -40.92 -44.67
N SER A 171 -27.79 -41.01 -45.95
CA SER A 171 -28.76 -41.31 -46.97
C SER A 171 -28.08 -42.17 -48.03
N SER A 172 -28.49 -43.42 -48.06
CA SER A 172 -28.68 -44.47 -49.08
C SER A 172 -27.96 -44.27 -50.37
#